data_ab22d6002bd2c8a16317cc93569f019b
#
_entry.id   ab22d6002bd2c8a16317cc93569f019b
#
_cell.length_a   1.000
_cell.length_b   1.000
_cell.length_c   1.000
_cell.angle_alpha   90.00
_cell.angle_beta   90.00
_cell.angle_gamma   90.00
#
_symmetry.space_group_name_H-M   'P 1'
#
loop_
_entity.id
_entity.type
_entity.pdbx_description
1 polymer ?
#
loop_
_entity_poly.entity_id
_entity_poly.type
_entity_poly.pdbx_seq_one_letter_code
_entity_poly.pdbx_strand_id
1 'polypeptide(L)'
;MKKIKKSVFVKDIQIGGGAPVSVQSMTNTDTENIAETLNCVNRLHDAGAELVRISVPSVKAAEALKEIIRLSPVPIIADVHFDPKLALLSIEAGVHKLRLNPSNIPKTALKDIARAAKERHIPIRVGVNEGSVKADCTPQKLAELCVDTAKALVKIPALETYGQ
;
A
#
# COMPACT_ATOMS: atom_id res chain seq x y z
N MET A 1 -0.39 7.63 -26.28
CA MET A 1 -0.24 7.38 -24.81
C MET A 1 0.89 8.23 -24.25
N LYS A 2 0.64 9.05 -23.19
CA LYS A 2 1.74 9.73 -22.48
C LYS A 2 2.63 8.68 -21.81
N LYS A 3 3.91 8.62 -22.17
CA LYS A 3 4.88 7.75 -21.49
C LYS A 3 4.95 8.14 -20.01
N ILE A 4 4.71 7.19 -19.11
CA ILE A 4 4.95 7.35 -17.67
C ILE A 4 6.45 7.53 -17.50
N LYS A 5 6.90 8.77 -17.18
CA LYS A 5 8.32 9.13 -17.14
C LYS A 5 9.03 8.66 -15.87
N LYS A 6 8.28 8.36 -14.79
CA LYS A 6 8.84 7.94 -13.51
C LYS A 6 8.53 6.47 -13.26
N SER A 7 9.50 5.74 -12.72
CA SER A 7 9.35 4.39 -12.22
C SER A 7 9.19 4.41 -10.70
N VAL A 8 8.45 3.42 -10.19
CA VAL A 8 8.31 3.11 -8.77
C VAL A 8 8.68 1.65 -8.59
N PHE A 9 9.45 1.33 -7.57
CA PHE A 9 9.83 -0.03 -7.27
C PHE A 9 9.04 -0.57 -6.08
N VAL A 10 8.54 -1.79 -6.22
CA VAL A 10 7.94 -2.57 -5.14
C VAL A 10 8.83 -3.79 -4.94
N LYS A 11 9.78 -3.69 -4.01
CA LYS A 11 10.93 -4.59 -3.92
C LYS A 11 11.71 -4.54 -5.25
N ASP A 12 11.81 -5.63 -5.97
CA ASP A 12 12.50 -5.80 -7.27
C ASP A 12 11.59 -5.56 -8.49
N ILE A 13 10.28 -5.36 -8.29
CA ILE A 13 9.32 -5.15 -9.38
C ILE A 13 9.20 -3.66 -9.72
N GLN A 14 9.58 -3.32 -10.95
CA GLN A 14 9.42 -1.96 -11.47
C GLN A 14 8.00 -1.73 -11.99
N ILE A 15 7.38 -0.64 -11.55
CA ILE A 15 6.08 -0.16 -12.03
C ILE A 15 6.27 1.17 -12.75
N GLY A 16 5.87 1.26 -14.00
CA GLY A 16 6.05 2.44 -14.85
C GLY A 16 7.45 2.55 -15.45
N GLY A 17 7.81 3.73 -15.99
CA GLY A 17 9.13 3.97 -16.59
C GLY A 17 9.43 3.12 -17.84
N GLY A 18 8.42 2.50 -18.45
CA GLY A 18 8.58 1.63 -19.62
C GLY A 18 8.69 0.13 -19.28
N ALA A 19 8.61 -0.24 -18.01
CA ALA A 19 8.52 -1.65 -17.61
C ALA A 19 7.24 -2.33 -18.14
N PRO A 20 7.24 -3.65 -18.31
CA PRO A 20 6.01 -4.42 -18.59
C PRO A 20 4.92 -4.16 -17.55
N VAL A 21 3.67 -4.45 -17.91
CA VAL A 21 2.55 -4.37 -16.98
C VAL A 21 2.67 -5.51 -15.98
N SER A 22 2.78 -5.19 -14.68
CA SER A 22 2.83 -6.17 -13.61
C SER A 22 1.45 -6.72 -13.28
N VAL A 23 1.38 -8.03 -12.99
CA VAL A 23 0.16 -8.73 -12.59
C VAL A 23 0.00 -8.66 -11.07
N GLN A 24 -1.08 -8.03 -10.61
CA GLN A 24 -1.42 -7.92 -9.19
C GLN A 24 -2.76 -8.57 -8.89
N SER A 25 -2.80 -9.41 -7.84
CA SER A 25 -4.03 -9.97 -7.32
C SER A 25 -4.24 -9.62 -5.83
N MET A 26 -5.32 -10.11 -5.23
CA MET A 26 -5.66 -9.86 -3.83
C MET A 26 -6.13 -11.14 -3.17
N THR A 27 -5.73 -11.37 -1.91
CA THR A 27 -6.28 -12.46 -1.09
C THR A 27 -7.73 -12.19 -0.71
N ASN A 28 -8.49 -13.26 -0.50
CA ASN A 28 -9.87 -13.24 -0.02
C ASN A 28 -10.02 -14.01 1.30
N THR A 29 -8.94 -14.14 2.05
CA THR A 29 -8.85 -14.85 3.32
C THR A 29 -8.87 -13.88 4.50
N ASP A 30 -9.15 -14.40 5.70
CA ASP A 30 -8.88 -13.67 6.92
C ASP A 30 -7.37 -13.56 7.13
N THR A 31 -6.85 -12.34 7.15
CA THR A 31 -5.41 -12.08 7.28
C THR A 31 -4.84 -12.53 8.64
N GLU A 32 -5.67 -12.63 9.67
CA GLU A 32 -5.26 -13.17 10.98
C GLU A 32 -4.95 -14.67 10.90
N ASN A 33 -5.51 -15.38 9.92
CA ASN A 33 -5.16 -16.76 9.62
C ASN A 33 -3.96 -16.82 8.65
N ILE A 34 -2.76 -16.83 9.23
CA ILE A 34 -1.50 -16.80 8.49
C ILE A 34 -1.40 -17.96 7.48
N ALA A 35 -1.74 -19.18 7.92
CA ALA A 35 -1.60 -20.37 7.07
C ALA A 35 -2.53 -20.31 5.84
N GLU A 36 -3.78 -19.94 6.02
CA GLU A 36 -4.74 -19.80 4.94
C GLU A 36 -4.36 -18.68 3.99
N THR A 37 -3.91 -17.54 4.54
CA THR A 37 -3.45 -16.40 3.75
C THR A 37 -2.22 -16.75 2.92
N LEU A 38 -1.23 -17.45 3.48
CA LEU A 38 -0.06 -17.92 2.74
C LEU A 38 -0.45 -18.93 1.65
N ASN A 39 -1.35 -19.85 1.92
CA ASN A 39 -1.85 -20.77 0.89
C ASN A 39 -2.52 -20.01 -0.26
N CYS A 40 -3.30 -18.96 0.04
CA CYS A 40 -3.90 -18.10 -0.97
C CYS A 40 -2.81 -17.35 -1.77
N VAL A 41 -1.80 -16.78 -1.10
CA VAL A 41 -0.67 -16.08 -1.76
C VAL A 41 0.08 -17.01 -2.70
N ASN A 42 0.39 -18.25 -2.28
CA ASN A 42 1.07 -19.23 -3.10
C ASN A 42 0.26 -19.61 -4.35
N ARG A 43 -1.04 -19.86 -4.20
CA ARG A 43 -1.95 -20.13 -5.33
C ARG A 43 -2.00 -18.97 -6.32
N LEU A 44 -2.01 -17.73 -5.84
CA LEU A 44 -1.99 -16.54 -6.69
C LEU A 44 -0.66 -16.40 -7.42
N HIS A 45 0.45 -16.67 -6.74
CA HIS A 45 1.78 -16.72 -7.35
C HIS A 45 1.86 -17.77 -8.46
N ASP A 46 1.43 -19.00 -8.19
CA ASP A 46 1.42 -20.10 -9.15
C ASP A 46 0.55 -19.79 -10.38
N ALA A 47 -0.49 -18.97 -10.19
CA ALA A 47 -1.34 -18.45 -11.27
C ALA A 47 -0.73 -17.24 -12.01
N GLY A 48 0.50 -16.81 -11.66
CA GLY A 48 1.22 -15.74 -12.34
C GLY A 48 1.10 -14.35 -11.71
N ALA A 49 0.60 -14.21 -10.47
CA ALA A 49 0.62 -12.93 -9.78
C ALA A 49 2.06 -12.58 -9.33
N GLU A 50 2.53 -11.42 -9.75
CA GLU A 50 3.83 -10.87 -9.36
C GLU A 50 3.76 -10.06 -8.05
N LEU A 51 2.57 -9.56 -7.71
CA LEU A 51 2.28 -8.75 -6.53
C LEU A 51 0.99 -9.25 -5.89
N VAL A 52 0.95 -9.40 -4.56
CA VAL A 52 -0.28 -9.77 -3.86
C VAL A 52 -0.66 -8.70 -2.84
N ARG A 53 -1.92 -8.25 -2.89
CA ARG A 53 -2.51 -7.32 -1.94
C ARG A 53 -3.27 -8.06 -0.86
N ILE A 54 -3.06 -7.66 0.39
CA ILE A 54 -3.67 -8.24 1.59
C ILE A 54 -4.38 -7.14 2.36
N SER A 55 -5.64 -7.37 2.75
CA SER A 55 -6.41 -6.46 3.60
C SER A 55 -5.87 -6.46 5.03
N VAL A 56 -5.82 -5.31 5.67
CA VAL A 56 -5.35 -5.16 7.07
C VAL A 56 -6.45 -4.48 7.89
N PRO A 57 -7.46 -5.26 8.35
CA PRO A 57 -8.61 -4.71 9.07
C PRO A 57 -8.37 -4.51 10.57
N SER A 58 -7.34 -5.13 11.15
CA SER A 58 -7.09 -5.14 12.60
C SER A 58 -5.60 -5.09 12.95
N VAL A 59 -5.30 -4.85 14.22
CA VAL A 59 -3.93 -4.90 14.76
C VAL A 59 -3.35 -6.31 14.62
N LYS A 60 -4.13 -7.35 14.89
CA LYS A 60 -3.70 -8.74 14.74
C LYS A 60 -3.37 -9.08 13.29
N ALA A 61 -4.16 -8.58 12.33
CA ALA A 61 -3.86 -8.72 10.91
C ALA A 61 -2.54 -8.02 10.55
N ALA A 62 -2.27 -6.83 11.10
CA ALA A 62 -1.00 -6.14 10.90
C ALA A 62 0.20 -6.89 11.50
N GLU A 63 0.03 -7.52 12.66
CA GLU A 63 1.04 -8.37 13.30
C GLU A 63 1.32 -9.63 12.47
N ALA A 64 0.27 -10.26 11.92
CA ALA A 64 0.38 -11.43 11.06
C ALA A 64 1.21 -11.16 9.78
N LEU A 65 1.23 -9.91 9.30
CA LEU A 65 1.99 -9.54 8.11
C LEU A 65 3.48 -9.88 8.21
N LYS A 66 4.10 -9.80 9.40
CA LYS A 66 5.53 -10.12 9.57
C LYS A 66 5.85 -11.52 9.07
N GLU A 67 5.04 -12.49 9.49
CA GLU A 67 5.24 -13.88 9.13
C GLU A 67 4.84 -14.14 7.67
N ILE A 68 3.74 -13.54 7.22
CA ILE A 68 3.27 -13.64 5.84
C ILE A 68 4.34 -13.09 4.88
N ILE A 69 4.93 -11.94 5.18
CA ILE A 69 5.98 -11.31 4.35
C ILE A 69 7.23 -12.17 4.31
N ARG A 70 7.62 -12.73 5.45
CA ARG A 70 8.80 -13.59 5.58
C ARG A 70 8.71 -14.85 4.71
N LEU A 71 7.51 -15.42 4.58
CA LEU A 71 7.26 -16.68 3.88
C LEU A 71 6.70 -16.50 2.47
N SER A 72 6.31 -15.29 2.10
CA SER A 72 5.72 -15.01 0.78
C SER A 72 6.74 -15.10 -0.35
N PRO A 73 6.42 -15.81 -1.46
CA PRO A 73 7.26 -15.85 -2.65
C PRO A 73 7.20 -14.54 -3.46
N VAL A 74 6.23 -13.67 -3.19
CA VAL A 74 6.01 -12.41 -3.93
C VAL A 74 5.91 -11.21 -3.00
N PRO A 75 6.19 -9.99 -3.49
CA PRO A 75 6.00 -8.78 -2.70
C PRO A 75 4.57 -8.59 -2.23
N ILE A 76 4.41 -8.23 -0.96
CA ILE A 76 3.12 -8.02 -0.29
C ILE A 76 2.78 -6.52 -0.24
N ILE A 77 1.53 -6.21 -0.56
CA ILE A 77 0.94 -4.88 -0.49
C ILE A 77 -0.10 -4.87 0.63
N ALA A 78 0.10 -4.04 1.65
CA ALA A 78 -0.92 -3.85 2.68
C ALA A 78 -2.01 -2.89 2.21
N ASP A 79 -3.26 -3.31 2.34
CA ASP A 79 -4.44 -2.52 2.03
C ASP A 79 -5.10 -2.02 3.33
N VAL A 80 -4.87 -0.75 3.64
CA VAL A 80 -5.37 -0.11 4.86
C VAL A 80 -6.45 0.92 4.52
N HIS A 81 -7.61 0.81 5.17
CA HIS A 81 -8.78 1.62 4.84
C HIS A 81 -9.10 2.72 5.84
N PHE A 82 -9.03 2.48 7.16
CA PHE A 82 -9.65 3.35 8.15
C PHE A 82 -8.71 3.85 9.25
N ASP A 83 -7.83 3.01 9.77
CA ASP A 83 -7.02 3.34 10.94
C ASP A 83 -5.57 3.64 10.53
N PRO A 84 -5.08 4.88 10.77
CA PRO A 84 -3.68 5.25 10.53
C PRO A 84 -2.67 4.36 11.28
N LYS A 85 -3.04 3.85 12.45
CA LYS A 85 -2.19 2.96 13.23
C LYS A 85 -1.88 1.66 12.47
N LEU A 86 -2.87 1.12 11.75
CA LEU A 86 -2.67 -0.10 10.95
C LEU A 86 -1.69 0.14 9.80
N ALA A 87 -1.69 1.35 9.21
CA ALA A 87 -0.71 1.73 8.20
C ALA A 87 0.72 1.75 8.77
N LEU A 88 0.92 2.34 9.95
CA LEU A 88 2.22 2.37 10.62
C LEU A 88 2.69 0.97 11.00
N LEU A 89 1.83 0.15 11.59
CA LEU A 89 2.14 -1.25 11.92
C LEU A 89 2.49 -2.08 10.67
N SER A 90 1.79 -1.85 9.55
CA SER A 90 2.11 -2.51 8.28
C SER A 90 3.49 -2.12 7.76
N ILE A 91 3.85 -0.83 7.88
CA ILE A 91 5.19 -0.33 7.53
C ILE A 91 6.26 -0.96 8.44
N GLU A 92 6.00 -1.07 9.74
CA GLU A 92 6.89 -1.73 10.70
C GLU A 92 7.06 -3.22 10.40
N ALA A 93 5.99 -3.89 9.97
CA ALA A 93 6.04 -5.28 9.54
C ALA A 93 6.89 -5.50 8.27
N GLY A 94 7.23 -4.44 7.53
CA GLY A 94 8.09 -4.50 6.35
C GLY A 94 7.34 -4.79 5.05
N VAL A 95 6.08 -4.34 4.91
CA VAL A 95 5.36 -4.46 3.63
C VAL A 95 6.12 -3.79 2.49
N HIS A 96 5.99 -4.32 1.29
CA HIS A 96 6.72 -3.82 0.14
C HIS A 96 6.02 -2.63 -0.55
N LYS A 97 4.72 -2.44 -0.25
CA LYS A 97 3.91 -1.30 -0.73
C LYS A 97 2.72 -1.11 0.20
N LEU A 98 2.29 0.13 0.35
CA LEU A 98 1.10 0.48 1.11
C LEU A 98 0.02 1.03 0.17
N ARG A 99 -1.22 0.56 0.31
CA ARG A 99 -2.39 1.18 -0.30
C ARG A 99 -3.20 1.90 0.78
N LEU A 100 -3.45 3.20 0.56
CA LEU A 100 -4.23 4.04 1.47
C LEU A 100 -5.47 4.58 0.77
N ASN A 101 -6.58 4.61 1.50
CA ASN A 101 -7.76 5.37 1.10
C ASN A 101 -7.77 6.71 1.86
N PRO A 102 -7.50 7.84 1.20
CA PRO A 102 -7.37 9.13 1.86
C PRO A 102 -8.69 9.66 2.43
N SER A 103 -9.84 9.15 1.98
CA SER A 103 -11.15 9.60 2.47
C SER A 103 -11.37 9.30 3.94
N ASN A 104 -10.65 8.32 4.47
CA ASN A 104 -10.86 7.77 5.81
C ASN A 104 -9.68 8.04 6.76
N ILE A 105 -8.62 8.72 6.28
CA ILE A 105 -7.41 8.98 7.06
C ILE A 105 -7.26 10.47 7.31
N PRO A 106 -7.13 10.92 8.58
CA PRO A 106 -6.89 12.31 8.91
C PRO A 106 -5.60 12.84 8.25
N LYS A 107 -5.65 14.10 7.78
CA LYS A 107 -4.49 14.73 7.11
C LYS A 107 -3.25 14.80 8.00
N THR A 108 -3.42 14.91 9.30
CA THR A 108 -2.32 14.89 10.28
C THR A 108 -1.61 13.54 10.28
N ALA A 109 -2.37 12.46 10.33
CA ALA A 109 -1.82 11.09 10.31
C ALA A 109 -1.13 10.74 8.97
N LEU A 110 -1.58 11.33 7.86
CA LEU A 110 -0.91 11.14 6.56
C LEU A 110 0.55 11.58 6.57
N LYS A 111 0.91 12.60 7.38
CA LYS A 111 2.30 13.05 7.51
C LYS A 111 3.18 11.99 8.17
N ASP A 112 2.70 11.38 9.24
CA ASP A 112 3.47 10.37 9.97
C ASP A 112 3.63 9.08 9.14
N ILE A 113 2.55 8.66 8.47
CA ILE A 113 2.58 7.52 7.53
C ILE A 113 3.57 7.77 6.39
N ALA A 114 3.53 8.96 5.79
CA ALA A 114 4.43 9.30 4.68
C ALA A 114 5.90 9.34 5.11
N ARG A 115 6.19 9.86 6.31
CA ARG A 115 7.54 9.87 6.87
C ARG A 115 8.03 8.45 7.09
N ALA A 116 7.28 7.63 7.82
CA ALA A 116 7.63 6.24 8.10
C ALA A 116 7.84 5.42 6.80
N ALA A 117 6.96 5.59 5.81
CA ALA A 117 7.09 4.91 4.52
C ALA A 117 8.34 5.38 3.74
N LYS A 118 8.64 6.68 3.78
CA LYS A 118 9.80 7.25 3.08
C LYS A 118 11.11 6.78 3.70
N GLU A 119 11.22 6.72 5.02
CA GLU A 119 12.39 6.21 5.75
C GLU A 119 12.71 4.75 5.40
N ARG A 120 11.69 3.97 5.08
CA ARG A 120 11.82 2.55 4.72
C ARG A 120 11.72 2.28 3.20
N HIS A 121 11.69 3.33 2.38
CA HIS A 121 11.57 3.25 0.92
C HIS A 121 10.31 2.48 0.45
N ILE A 122 9.22 2.53 1.23
CA ILE A 122 7.96 1.86 0.91
C ILE A 122 7.10 2.79 0.06
N PRO A 123 6.78 2.43 -1.20
CA PRO A 123 5.90 3.23 -2.04
C PRO A 123 4.45 3.19 -1.54
N ILE A 124 3.78 4.34 -1.65
CA ILE A 124 2.37 4.49 -1.29
C ILE A 124 1.51 4.63 -2.54
N ARG A 125 0.46 3.81 -2.62
CA ARG A 125 -0.62 3.99 -3.58
C ARG A 125 -1.81 4.70 -2.90
N VAL A 126 -2.19 5.84 -3.44
CA VAL A 126 -3.43 6.52 -3.06
C VAL A 126 -4.57 5.98 -3.94
N GLY A 127 -5.62 5.47 -3.32
CA GLY A 127 -6.79 4.94 -4.02
C GLY A 127 -8.08 5.29 -3.31
N VAL A 128 -9.05 5.87 -4.01
CA VAL A 128 -10.40 6.18 -3.53
C VAL A 128 -11.42 5.26 -4.16
N ASN A 129 -12.49 4.96 -3.43
CA ASN A 129 -13.66 4.22 -3.92
C ASN A 129 -14.89 5.11 -3.75
N GLU A 130 -15.87 4.99 -4.64
CA GLU A 130 -17.13 5.72 -4.54
C GLU A 130 -17.83 5.52 -3.20
N GLY A 131 -17.87 4.30 -2.67
CA GLY A 131 -18.45 3.98 -1.37
C GLY A 131 -17.72 4.59 -0.16
N SER A 132 -16.54 5.18 -0.35
CA SER A 132 -15.77 5.83 0.72
C SER A 132 -16.02 7.32 0.82
N VAL A 133 -16.79 7.88 -0.08
CA VAL A 133 -17.05 9.32 -0.18
C VAL A 133 -18.55 9.58 -0.08
N LYS A 134 -18.93 10.73 0.52
CA LYS A 134 -20.34 11.10 0.69
C LYS A 134 -21.08 11.11 -0.65
N ALA A 135 -22.41 10.88 -0.60
CA ALA A 135 -23.33 10.68 -1.73
C ALA A 135 -23.26 11.70 -2.89
N ASP A 136 -22.65 12.87 -2.67
CA ASP A 136 -22.50 13.94 -3.68
C ASP A 136 -21.15 13.93 -4.40
N CYS A 137 -20.39 12.82 -4.34
CA CYS A 137 -19.04 12.78 -4.89
C CYS A 137 -19.04 12.49 -6.39
N THR A 138 -18.68 13.48 -7.18
CA THR A 138 -18.47 13.32 -8.61
C THR A 138 -17.11 12.66 -8.91
N PRO A 139 -16.92 12.00 -10.08
CA PRO A 139 -15.64 11.48 -10.51
C PRO A 139 -14.51 12.53 -10.44
N GLN A 140 -14.81 13.80 -10.72
CA GLN A 140 -13.86 14.91 -10.61
C GLN A 140 -13.38 15.10 -9.16
N LYS A 141 -14.29 15.15 -8.21
CA LYS A 141 -13.94 15.29 -6.78
C LYS A 141 -13.09 14.11 -6.27
N LEU A 142 -13.37 12.90 -6.73
CA LEU A 142 -12.54 11.73 -6.42
C LEU A 142 -11.13 11.88 -6.97
N ALA A 143 -11.00 12.32 -8.21
CA ALA A 143 -9.70 12.56 -8.84
C ALA A 143 -8.92 13.67 -8.13
N GLU A 144 -9.57 14.77 -7.77
CA GLU A 144 -8.98 15.88 -7.01
C GLU A 144 -8.47 15.40 -5.65
N LEU A 145 -9.26 14.65 -4.90
CA LEU A 145 -8.85 14.09 -3.60
C LEU A 145 -7.61 13.20 -3.73
N CYS A 146 -7.55 12.34 -4.75
CA CYS A 146 -6.37 11.52 -5.04
C CYS A 146 -5.14 12.38 -5.34
N VAL A 147 -5.28 13.36 -6.23
CA VAL A 147 -4.18 14.22 -6.66
C VAL A 147 -3.66 15.07 -5.52
N ASP A 148 -4.55 15.67 -4.73
CA ASP A 148 -4.16 16.53 -3.61
C ASP A 148 -3.50 15.73 -2.49
N THR A 149 -4.00 14.53 -2.22
CA THR A 149 -3.34 13.61 -1.27
C THR A 149 -1.97 13.21 -1.76
N ALA A 150 -1.83 12.82 -3.01
CA ALA A 150 -0.53 12.45 -3.58
C ALA A 150 0.46 13.62 -3.54
N LYS A 151 0.03 14.84 -3.88
CA LYS A 151 0.85 16.06 -3.78
C LYS A 151 1.27 16.34 -2.34
N ALA A 152 0.38 16.15 -1.37
CA ALA A 152 0.69 16.33 0.04
C ALA A 152 1.75 15.34 0.53
N LEU A 153 1.62 14.05 0.16
CA LEU A 153 2.58 13.00 0.52
C LEU A 153 3.98 13.24 -0.06
N VAL A 154 4.06 13.70 -1.31
CA VAL A 154 5.35 13.98 -1.98
C VAL A 154 6.11 15.15 -1.34
N LYS A 155 5.39 16.13 -0.78
CA LYS A 155 5.99 17.33 -0.16
C LYS A 155 6.56 17.08 1.24
N ILE A 156 6.31 15.92 1.86
CA ILE A 156 6.81 15.60 3.20
C ILE A 156 8.30 15.30 3.11
N PRO A 157 9.19 16.07 3.79
CA PRO A 157 10.61 15.79 3.79
C PRO A 157 10.89 14.45 4.50
N ALA A 158 11.90 13.71 4.05
CA ALA A 158 12.49 12.66 4.86
C ALA A 158 13.07 13.29 6.12
N LEU A 159 13.05 12.60 7.25
CA LEU A 159 13.91 12.98 8.35
C LEU A 159 15.35 12.89 7.83
N GLU A 160 16.08 14.02 7.89
CA GLU A 160 17.53 13.96 7.75
C GLU A 160 18.02 13.14 8.94
N THR A 161 18.48 11.93 8.68
CA THR A 161 19.26 11.20 9.67
C THR A 161 20.56 11.95 9.81
N TYR A 162 20.64 12.80 10.83
CA TYR A 162 21.94 13.28 11.28
C TYR A 162 22.67 12.04 11.81
N GLY A 163 23.58 11.55 10.95
CA GLY A 163 24.51 10.50 11.35
C GLY A 163 25.34 10.98 12.52
N GLN A 164 25.37 10.22 13.58
CA GLN A 164 26.49 10.18 14.53
C GLN A 164 27.48 9.13 14.04
#